data_7d7c80b21613ff6c38fc1dd63a55d74d
#
_entry.id   7d7c80b21613ff6c38fc1dd63a55d74d
#
_cell.length_a   1.000
_cell.length_b   1.000
_cell.length_c   1.000
_cell.angle_alpha   90.00
_cell.angle_beta   90.00
_cell.angle_gamma   90.00
#
_symmetry.space_group_name_H-M   'P 1'
#
loop_
_entity.id
_entity.type
_entity.pdbx_description
1 polymer ?
#
loop_
_entity_poly.entity_id
_entity_poly.type
_entity_poly.pdbx_seq_one_letter_code
_entity_poly.pdbx_strand_id
1 'polypeptide(L)'
;MFYSIFIIDKEGSGAQRVPAVEAHRQYIKDRAHKILAAGATFADDGKTVRGGSYIVEMDKDEVERFVAEDPFTLAGIREKVIVQPWIKACFNGEFLITVTPPGPPDVNERLIEPERKSA
;
A
#
# COMPACT_ATOMS: atom_id res chain seq x y z
N MET A 1 2.85 11.22 8.23
CA MET A 1 1.52 10.81 7.77
C MET A 1 1.58 9.44 7.13
N PHE A 2 0.56 8.64 7.34
CA PHE A 2 0.53 7.32 6.72
C PHE A 2 -0.25 7.35 5.41
N TYR A 3 0.20 6.53 4.48
CA TYR A 3 -0.50 6.33 3.21
C TYR A 3 -0.64 4.85 2.94
N SER A 4 -1.76 4.48 2.35
CA SER A 4 -2.02 3.15 1.84
C SER A 4 -1.73 3.16 0.35
N ILE A 5 -1.00 2.17 -0.11
CA ILE A 5 -0.68 2.01 -1.53
C ILE A 5 -1.18 0.63 -1.93
N PHE A 6 -2.11 0.60 -2.87
CA PHE A 6 -2.62 -0.65 -3.39
C PHE A 6 -2.27 -0.75 -4.86
N ILE A 7 -1.63 -1.85 -5.25
CA ILE A 7 -1.09 -2.00 -6.59
C ILE A 7 -1.66 -3.24 -7.25
N ILE A 8 -2.10 -3.07 -8.49
CA ILE A 8 -2.53 -4.17 -9.34
C ILE A 8 -1.55 -4.25 -10.50
N ASP A 9 -0.95 -5.43 -10.69
CA ASP A 9 0.00 -5.66 -11.77
C ASP A 9 -0.73 -6.02 -13.06
N LYS A 10 -0.09 -5.75 -14.18
CA LYS A 10 -0.62 -6.15 -15.48
C LYS A 10 -0.66 -7.65 -15.56
N GLU A 11 -1.73 -8.15 -16.15
CA GLU A 11 -1.87 -9.56 -16.35
C GLU A 11 -0.78 -10.05 -17.28
N GLY A 12 -0.20 -11.19 -16.99
CA GLY A 12 0.86 -11.74 -17.82
C GLY A 12 2.21 -11.06 -17.67
N SER A 13 2.43 -10.30 -16.61
CA SER A 13 3.67 -9.54 -16.45
C SER A 13 4.78 -10.30 -15.73
N GLY A 14 4.61 -11.61 -15.53
CA GLY A 14 5.60 -12.38 -14.77
C GLY A 14 7.00 -12.34 -15.36
N ALA A 15 7.10 -12.35 -16.70
CA ALA A 15 8.41 -12.34 -17.34
C ALA A 15 9.16 -11.05 -17.08
N GLN A 16 8.46 -9.93 -17.02
CA GLN A 16 9.07 -8.65 -16.73
C GLN A 16 9.40 -8.53 -15.26
N ARG A 17 8.67 -9.24 -14.42
CA ARG A 17 8.86 -9.17 -12.97
C ARG A 17 10.15 -9.83 -12.54
N VAL A 18 10.43 -11.00 -13.07
CA VAL A 18 11.55 -11.82 -12.64
C VAL A 18 12.89 -11.06 -12.60
N PRO A 19 13.29 -10.36 -13.67
CA PRO A 19 14.57 -9.67 -13.63
C PRO A 19 14.63 -8.50 -12.65
N ALA A 20 13.48 -8.01 -12.21
CA ALA A 20 13.44 -6.85 -11.32
C ALA A 20 13.31 -7.22 -9.83
N VAL A 21 13.16 -8.51 -9.51
CA VAL A 21 12.87 -8.94 -8.16
C VAL A 21 13.96 -8.51 -7.16
N GLU A 22 15.21 -8.77 -7.50
CA GLU A 22 16.28 -8.47 -6.57
C GLU A 22 16.41 -6.97 -6.32
N ALA A 23 16.32 -6.17 -7.37
CA ALA A 23 16.39 -4.73 -7.23
C ALA A 23 15.22 -4.21 -6.41
N HIS A 24 14.02 -4.76 -6.62
CA HIS A 24 12.84 -4.37 -5.85
C HIS A 24 13.03 -4.71 -4.38
N ARG A 25 13.53 -5.90 -4.07
CA ARG A 25 13.75 -6.30 -2.69
C ARG A 25 14.73 -5.37 -1.98
N GLN A 26 15.80 -5.00 -2.68
CA GLN A 26 16.77 -4.10 -2.09
C GLN A 26 16.18 -2.70 -1.89
N TYR A 27 15.36 -2.27 -2.86
CA TYR A 27 14.69 -0.98 -2.78
C TYR A 27 13.78 -0.90 -1.55
N ILE A 28 13.03 -1.97 -1.29
CA ILE A 28 12.15 -2.04 -0.12
C ILE A 28 12.99 -2.13 1.17
N LYS A 29 14.04 -2.93 1.15
CA LYS A 29 14.88 -3.10 2.33
C LYS A 29 15.49 -1.76 2.74
N ASP A 30 15.93 -0.96 1.79
CA ASP A 30 16.54 0.34 2.07
C ASP A 30 15.55 1.32 2.68
N ARG A 31 14.26 1.09 2.49
CA ARG A 31 13.21 1.98 2.97
C ARG A 31 12.33 1.36 4.07
N ALA A 32 12.75 0.22 4.58
CA ALA A 32 11.92 -0.53 5.53
C ALA A 32 11.57 0.29 6.77
N HIS A 33 12.43 1.22 7.17
CA HIS A 33 12.17 2.05 8.34
C HIS A 33 11.00 3.01 8.15
N LYS A 34 10.55 3.20 6.91
CA LYS A 34 9.39 4.04 6.61
C LYS A 34 8.17 3.22 6.20
N ILE A 35 8.27 1.91 6.25
CA ILE A 35 7.20 1.02 5.84
C ILE A 35 6.65 0.32 7.08
N LEU A 36 5.38 0.57 7.38
CA LEU A 36 4.74 -0.08 8.51
C LEU A 36 4.43 -1.53 8.20
N ALA A 37 3.96 -1.79 7.00
CA ALA A 37 3.65 -3.15 6.56
C ALA A 37 3.61 -3.16 5.04
N ALA A 38 4.01 -4.26 4.43
CA ALA A 38 3.96 -4.42 2.99
C ALA A 38 3.92 -5.90 2.66
N GLY A 39 3.31 -6.22 1.53
CA GLY A 39 3.27 -7.60 1.08
C GLY A 39 2.71 -7.71 -0.31
N ALA A 40 2.92 -8.86 -0.91
CA ALA A 40 2.38 -9.17 -2.22
C ALA A 40 0.95 -9.65 -2.08
N THR A 41 0.13 -9.35 -3.08
CA THR A 41 -1.22 -9.89 -3.17
C THR A 41 -1.24 -10.94 -4.27
N PHE A 42 -2.07 -11.95 -4.08
CA PHE A 42 -2.11 -13.11 -4.96
C PHE A 42 -3.52 -13.38 -5.44
N ALA A 43 -3.62 -14.13 -6.52
CA ALA A 43 -4.89 -14.71 -6.92
C ALA A 43 -5.30 -15.78 -5.90
N ASP A 44 -6.49 -16.31 -6.05
CA ASP A 44 -7.02 -17.31 -5.11
C ASP A 44 -6.16 -18.58 -5.05
N ASP A 45 -5.36 -18.83 -6.08
CA ASP A 45 -4.49 -20.00 -6.08
C ASP A 45 -3.32 -19.85 -5.09
N GLY A 46 -3.13 -18.66 -4.52
CA GLY A 46 -2.06 -18.40 -3.58
C GLY A 46 -0.67 -18.40 -4.19
N LYS A 47 -0.57 -18.44 -5.51
CA LYS A 47 0.70 -18.53 -6.21
C LYS A 47 0.92 -17.43 -7.22
N THR A 48 -0.13 -17.04 -7.93
CA THR A 48 -0.03 -16.03 -8.97
C THR A 48 -0.05 -14.65 -8.35
N VAL A 49 1.04 -13.92 -8.46
CA VAL A 49 1.13 -12.57 -7.90
C VAL A 49 0.22 -11.65 -8.69
N ARG A 50 -0.57 -10.86 -7.99
CA ARG A 50 -1.47 -9.89 -8.59
C ARG A 50 -1.04 -8.45 -8.35
N GLY A 51 -0.17 -8.21 -7.40
CA GLY A 51 0.26 -6.88 -7.08
C GLY A 51 0.82 -6.82 -5.66
N GLY A 52 0.49 -5.76 -4.95
CA GLY A 52 0.96 -5.61 -3.59
C GLY A 52 0.18 -4.56 -2.84
N SER A 53 0.37 -4.53 -1.54
CA SER A 53 -0.18 -3.47 -0.74
C SER A 53 0.84 -3.03 0.29
N TYR A 54 0.83 -1.74 0.60
CA TYR A 54 1.81 -1.14 1.50
C TYR A 54 1.12 -0.15 2.40
N ILE A 55 1.60 -0.06 3.63
CA ILE A 55 1.27 1.07 4.49
C ILE A 55 2.60 1.72 4.82
N VAL A 56 2.75 2.99 4.46
CA VAL A 56 4.03 3.69 4.61
C VAL A 56 3.84 4.97 5.39
N GLU A 57 4.90 5.40 6.07
CA GLU A 57 4.91 6.68 6.76
C GLU A 57 5.83 7.63 6.00
N MET A 58 5.25 8.44 5.16
CA MET A 58 5.94 9.36 4.26
C MET A 58 5.03 10.53 3.98
N ASP A 59 5.58 11.65 3.50
CA ASP A 59 4.71 12.71 2.98
C ASP A 59 4.27 12.35 1.55
N LYS A 60 3.34 13.12 1.02
CA LYS A 60 2.76 12.78 -0.27
C LYS A 60 3.78 12.74 -1.39
N ASP A 61 4.67 13.71 -1.42
CA ASP A 61 5.68 13.77 -2.49
C ASP A 61 6.61 12.57 -2.41
N GLU A 62 6.96 12.18 -1.21
CA GLU A 62 7.82 11.03 -1.00
C GLU A 62 7.13 9.74 -1.44
N VAL A 63 5.83 9.60 -1.14
CA VAL A 63 5.07 8.44 -1.58
C VAL A 63 5.06 8.34 -3.11
N GLU A 64 4.85 9.47 -3.77
CA GLU A 64 4.81 9.50 -5.22
C GLU A 64 6.13 9.06 -5.81
N ARG A 65 7.24 9.54 -5.25
CA ARG A 65 8.56 9.13 -5.69
C ARG A 65 8.82 7.66 -5.38
N PHE A 66 8.38 7.22 -4.20
CA PHE A 66 8.54 5.84 -3.79
C PHE A 66 7.90 4.88 -4.79
N VAL A 67 6.69 5.19 -5.22
CA VAL A 67 6.00 4.37 -6.22
C VAL A 67 6.68 4.48 -7.58
N ALA A 68 7.01 5.70 -8.00
CA ALA A 68 7.54 5.92 -9.35
C ALA A 68 8.91 5.29 -9.57
N GLU A 69 9.72 5.26 -8.53
CA GLU A 69 11.10 4.79 -8.64
C GLU A 69 11.28 3.32 -8.27
N ASP A 70 10.22 2.65 -7.85
CA ASP A 70 10.29 1.23 -7.54
C ASP A 70 10.69 0.45 -8.79
N PRO A 71 11.66 -0.45 -8.70
CA PRO A 71 12.07 -1.23 -9.86
C PRO A 71 10.94 -1.98 -10.56
N PHE A 72 9.90 -2.39 -9.84
CA PHE A 72 8.75 -3.00 -10.48
C PHE A 72 7.97 -1.99 -11.31
N THR A 73 7.87 -0.75 -10.85
CA THR A 73 7.23 0.30 -11.64
C THR A 73 8.06 0.57 -12.88
N LEU A 74 9.38 0.66 -12.73
CA LEU A 74 10.28 0.91 -13.86
C LEU A 74 10.27 -0.23 -14.86
N ALA A 75 9.99 -1.44 -14.41
CA ALA A 75 9.88 -2.60 -15.29
C ALA A 75 8.55 -2.62 -16.07
N GLY A 76 7.66 -1.68 -15.77
CA GLY A 76 6.41 -1.55 -16.51
C GLY A 76 5.35 -2.58 -16.17
N ILE A 77 5.43 -3.20 -15.00
CA ILE A 77 4.46 -4.24 -14.67
C ILE A 77 3.21 -3.72 -13.96
N ARG A 78 3.20 -2.46 -13.54
CA ARG A 78 2.05 -1.91 -12.82
C ARG A 78 0.95 -1.54 -13.78
N GLU A 79 -0.26 -1.98 -13.49
CA GLU A 79 -1.42 -1.55 -14.25
C GLU A 79 -2.14 -0.43 -13.51
N LYS A 80 -2.25 -0.56 -12.19
CA LYS A 80 -3.00 0.42 -11.41
C LYS A 80 -2.34 0.61 -10.07
N VAL A 81 -2.25 1.85 -9.63
CA VAL A 81 -1.72 2.19 -8.32
C VAL A 81 -2.70 3.14 -7.65
N ILE A 82 -3.15 2.80 -6.47
CA ILE A 82 -4.07 3.63 -5.70
C ILE A 82 -3.36 4.06 -4.44
N VAL A 83 -3.22 5.36 -4.25
CA VAL A 83 -2.54 5.93 -3.08
C VAL A 83 -3.56 6.76 -2.32
N GLN A 84 -3.72 6.48 -1.04
CA GLN A 84 -4.69 7.18 -0.21
C GLN A 84 -4.13 7.42 1.18
N PRO A 85 -4.42 8.57 1.79
CA PRO A 85 -4.08 8.76 3.20
C PRO A 85 -4.73 7.66 4.03
N TRP A 86 -4.05 7.23 5.08
CA TRP A 86 -4.51 6.09 5.86
C TRP A 86 -4.35 6.41 7.34
N ILE A 87 -5.33 6.00 8.13
CA ILE A 87 -5.31 6.20 9.56
C ILE A 87 -5.40 4.86 10.25
N LYS A 88 -4.50 4.67 11.20
CA LYS A 88 -4.41 3.43 11.94
C LYS A 88 -5.59 3.31 12.89
N ALA A 89 -6.47 2.39 12.65
CA ALA A 89 -7.59 2.12 13.55
C ALA A 89 -7.34 0.88 14.37
N CYS A 90 -6.71 -0.11 13.76
CA CYS A 90 -6.34 -1.34 14.45
C CYS A 90 -4.98 -1.75 13.93
N PHE A 91 -4.06 -2.07 14.82
CA PHE A 91 -2.73 -2.47 14.41
C PHE A 91 -2.20 -3.52 15.35
N ASN A 92 -1.66 -4.58 14.78
CA ASN A 92 -1.04 -5.67 15.54
C ASN A 92 -1.99 -6.23 16.59
N GLY A 93 -3.27 -6.36 16.23
CA GLY A 93 -4.27 -6.92 17.13
C GLY A 93 -4.80 -5.96 18.17
N GLU A 94 -4.40 -4.71 18.11
CA GLU A 94 -4.79 -3.72 19.09
C GLU A 94 -5.68 -2.64 18.46
N PHE A 95 -6.79 -2.35 19.09
CA PHE A 95 -7.72 -1.35 18.59
C PHE A 95 -7.34 0.03 19.13
N LEU A 96 -7.14 0.99 18.21
CA LEU A 96 -6.65 2.31 18.53
C LEU A 96 -7.76 3.32 18.34
N ILE A 97 -8.69 3.35 19.27
CA ILE A 97 -9.89 4.19 19.11
C ILE A 97 -9.67 5.66 19.28
N THR A 98 -8.53 6.05 19.79
CA THR A 98 -8.29 7.46 20.04
C THR A 98 -7.89 8.21 18.78
N VAL A 99 -7.68 7.50 17.70
CA VAL A 99 -7.25 8.14 16.46
C VAL A 99 -8.45 8.80 15.82
N THR A 100 -8.34 10.11 15.62
CA THR A 100 -9.40 10.86 14.94
C THR A 100 -8.83 11.36 13.64
N PRO A 101 -9.46 11.04 12.52
CA PRO A 101 -8.94 11.51 11.24
C PRO A 101 -8.99 13.04 11.18
N PRO A 102 -7.94 13.66 10.66
CA PRO A 102 -8.01 15.08 10.38
C PRO A 102 -8.84 15.33 9.16
N GLY A 103 -9.36 16.52 9.02
CA GLY A 103 -10.07 16.89 7.81
C GLY A 103 -11.52 17.23 8.07
N PRO A 104 -12.28 17.42 7.02
CA PRO A 104 -13.68 17.84 7.17
C PRO A 104 -14.52 16.75 7.83
N PRO A 105 -15.57 17.15 8.52
CA PRO A 105 -16.41 16.18 9.22
C PRO A 105 -16.99 15.09 8.33
N ASP A 106 -17.32 15.42 7.10
CA ASP A 106 -17.87 14.43 6.22
C ASP A 106 -16.86 13.34 5.90
N VAL A 107 -15.59 13.70 5.80
CA VAL A 107 -14.55 12.72 5.59
C VAL A 107 -14.42 11.85 6.81
N ASN A 108 -14.44 12.45 7.98
CA ASN A 108 -14.33 11.70 9.22
C ASN A 108 -15.48 10.73 9.34
N GLU A 109 -16.66 11.15 8.99
CA GLU A 109 -17.81 10.28 9.02
C GLU A 109 -17.65 9.09 8.12
N ARG A 110 -17.16 9.32 6.92
CA ARG A 110 -16.99 8.22 5.99
C ARG A 110 -15.94 7.23 6.45
N LEU A 111 -14.93 7.69 7.18
CA LEU A 111 -13.90 6.80 7.67
C LEU A 111 -14.35 5.98 8.87
N ILE A 112 -15.27 6.53 9.65
CA ILE A 112 -15.70 5.87 10.85
C ILE A 112 -16.96 5.11 10.67
N GLU A 113 -17.76 5.60 9.77
CA GLU A 113 -19.08 5.10 9.56
C GLU A 113 -19.22 3.67 9.26
N PRO A 114 -18.29 2.98 8.64
CA PRO A 114 -18.50 1.57 8.36
C PRO A 114 -18.93 0.82 9.57
N GLU A 115 -18.53 1.30 10.69
CA GLU A 115 -18.96 0.66 11.82
C GLU A 115 -20.29 1.03 12.22
N ARG A 116 -20.73 2.13 11.81
CA ARG A 116 -22.00 2.61 12.19
C ARG A 116 -23.08 1.68 11.81
N LYS A 117 -22.99 1.08 10.69
CA LYS A 117 -24.01 0.19 10.35
C LYS A 117 -23.75 -1.08 10.86
N SER A 118 -22.58 -1.36 11.09
CA SER A 118 -22.28 -2.60 11.64
C SER A 118 -22.17 -2.47 13.11
N ALA A 119 -22.07 -1.32 13.55
CA ALA A 119 -21.94 -1.11 14.95
C ALA A 119 -23.18 -1.45 15.62
#